data_970d96498b3f04adae0ec4749065e9a9
#
_entry.id   970d96498b3f04adae0ec4749065e9a9
#
_cell.length_a   1.000
_cell.length_b   1.000
_cell.length_c   1.000
_cell.angle_alpha   90.00
_cell.angle_beta   90.00
_cell.angle_gamma   90.00
#
_symmetry.space_group_name_H-M   'P 1'
#
loop_
_entity.id
_entity.type
_entity.pdbx_description
1 polymer ?
#
loop_
_entity_poly.entity_id
_entity_poly.type
_entity_poly.pdbx_seq_one_letter_code
_entity_poly.pdbx_strand_id
1 'polypeptide(L)'
;ARKTYCEMKGRADDRRFVRYTSRVVSEIVQLAGDKVINGYTRNDALLFRDSLLKREVSYNTVKRNFECIRAIWNFAARENGISDPNPFANMNYGNGAAAVKRMPIPIDDLRKVQQLCYRKDDDIRWLIALLSDTGMRLAEAAGLAKEDVFLDTEIPYVRLCERPWRPLKTRSSERDVPLVGVALWAAKRACESSSDEYLFPRYCSDDGCKADYASNSLNKWLRKHVPNGCVVHSFRHSLRDRLRVFECPSDIIDQIGGWKTAGVGQYYGTGFELDVLFQWMKKLNL
;
A
#
# COMPACT_ATOMS: atom_id res chain seq x y z
N ALA A 1 -2.32 -16.12 -24.75
CA ALA A 1 -2.10 -14.68 -24.60
C ALA A 1 -1.76 -14.27 -23.16
N ARG A 2 -2.65 -14.53 -22.16
CA ARG A 2 -2.44 -14.08 -20.75
C ARG A 2 -1.16 -14.68 -20.13
N LYS A 3 -0.94 -15.98 -20.26
CA LYS A 3 0.23 -16.66 -19.67
C LYS A 3 1.53 -16.05 -20.21
N THR A 4 1.65 -16.00 -21.53
CA THR A 4 2.79 -15.38 -22.23
C THR A 4 2.98 -13.90 -21.83
N TYR A 5 1.89 -13.14 -21.69
CA TYR A 5 1.95 -11.77 -21.20
C TYR A 5 2.57 -11.67 -19.79
N CYS A 6 2.20 -12.57 -18.86
CA CYS A 6 2.78 -12.59 -17.52
C CYS A 6 4.28 -12.96 -17.54
N GLU A 7 4.67 -13.91 -18.38
CA GLU A 7 6.05 -14.34 -18.60
C GLU A 7 6.91 -13.19 -19.15
N MET A 8 6.46 -12.55 -20.22
CA MET A 8 7.17 -11.42 -20.85
C MET A 8 7.24 -10.17 -19.99
N LYS A 9 6.35 -10.04 -18.99
CA LYS A 9 6.43 -9.01 -17.97
C LYS A 9 7.36 -9.36 -16.80
N GLY A 10 8.00 -10.54 -16.81
CA GLY A 10 8.81 -11.03 -15.69
C GLY A 10 8.00 -11.22 -14.40
N ARG A 11 6.69 -11.50 -14.52
CA ARG A 11 5.77 -11.59 -13.37
C ARG A 11 4.98 -12.90 -13.35
N ALA A 12 5.54 -13.97 -13.96
CA ALA A 12 4.92 -15.28 -13.97
C ALA A 12 4.81 -15.88 -12.55
N ASP A 13 5.77 -15.58 -11.68
CA ASP A 13 5.81 -16.05 -10.29
C ASP A 13 5.08 -15.14 -9.32
N ASP A 14 4.66 -13.94 -9.75
CA ASP A 14 3.84 -13.05 -8.93
C ASP A 14 2.40 -13.59 -8.83
N ARG A 15 2.15 -14.39 -7.78
CA ARG A 15 0.84 -15.04 -7.54
C ARG A 15 -0.33 -14.04 -7.53
N ARG A 16 -0.12 -12.79 -7.06
CA ARG A 16 -1.18 -11.75 -7.03
C ARG A 16 -1.48 -11.25 -8.43
N PHE A 17 -0.44 -10.96 -9.20
CA PHE A 17 -0.58 -10.50 -10.58
C PHE A 17 -1.22 -11.56 -11.47
N VAL A 18 -0.74 -12.81 -11.38
CA VAL A 18 -1.30 -13.94 -12.11
C VAL A 18 -2.77 -14.17 -11.76
N ARG A 19 -3.13 -14.16 -10.47
CA ARG A 19 -4.52 -14.31 -10.03
C ARG A 19 -5.41 -13.18 -10.55
N TYR A 20 -4.92 -11.93 -10.47
CA TYR A 20 -5.66 -10.77 -10.94
C TYR A 20 -5.91 -10.83 -12.46
N THR A 21 -4.86 -11.08 -13.25
CA THR A 21 -4.99 -11.18 -14.71
C THR A 21 -5.87 -12.36 -15.13
N SER A 22 -5.74 -13.51 -14.43
CA SER A 22 -6.62 -14.68 -14.66
C SER A 22 -8.08 -14.35 -14.42
N ARG A 23 -8.40 -13.69 -13.31
CA ARG A 23 -9.78 -13.29 -13.00
C ARG A 23 -10.36 -12.38 -14.08
N VAL A 24 -9.62 -11.34 -14.49
CA VAL A 24 -10.11 -10.40 -15.53
C VAL A 24 -10.35 -11.10 -16.87
N VAL A 25 -9.42 -11.97 -17.28
CA VAL A 25 -9.58 -12.74 -18.53
C VAL A 25 -10.74 -13.74 -18.41
N SER A 26 -10.86 -14.45 -17.29
CA SER A 26 -11.99 -15.37 -17.09
C SER A 26 -13.33 -14.67 -17.12
N GLU A 27 -13.45 -13.47 -16.56
CA GLU A 27 -14.70 -12.69 -16.59
C GLU A 27 -15.09 -12.33 -18.05
N ILE A 28 -14.16 -11.87 -18.90
CA ILE A 28 -14.49 -11.57 -20.29
C ILE A 28 -14.80 -12.83 -21.11
N VAL A 29 -14.10 -13.92 -20.87
CA VAL A 29 -14.36 -15.20 -21.54
C VAL A 29 -15.74 -15.74 -21.17
N GLN A 30 -16.14 -15.63 -19.91
CA GLN A 30 -17.50 -16.04 -19.47
C GLN A 30 -18.61 -15.21 -20.12
N LEU A 31 -18.37 -13.92 -20.39
CA LEU A 31 -19.37 -13.02 -20.95
C LEU A 31 -19.44 -13.09 -22.48
N ALA A 32 -18.31 -13.21 -23.14
CA ALA A 32 -18.18 -13.07 -24.59
C ALA A 32 -17.80 -14.37 -25.31
N GLY A 33 -17.49 -15.44 -24.57
CA GLY A 33 -16.90 -16.66 -25.10
C GLY A 33 -15.40 -16.61 -25.23
N ASP A 34 -14.76 -17.80 -25.32
CA ASP A 34 -13.33 -17.92 -25.62
C ASP A 34 -13.12 -17.73 -27.12
N LYS A 35 -12.56 -16.61 -27.50
CA LYS A 35 -12.37 -16.20 -28.89
C LYS A 35 -10.89 -16.04 -29.22
N VAL A 36 -10.54 -16.14 -30.49
CA VAL A 36 -9.26 -15.64 -30.99
C VAL A 36 -9.16 -14.14 -30.73
N ILE A 37 -7.94 -13.62 -30.61
CA ILE A 37 -7.72 -12.26 -30.10
C ILE A 37 -8.42 -11.17 -30.93
N ASN A 38 -8.45 -11.30 -32.24
CA ASN A 38 -9.16 -10.40 -33.16
C ASN A 38 -10.67 -10.70 -33.30
N GLY A 39 -11.17 -11.76 -32.68
CA GLY A 39 -12.59 -12.08 -32.63
C GLY A 39 -13.37 -11.33 -31.56
N TYR A 40 -12.68 -10.64 -30.65
CA TYR A 40 -13.33 -9.77 -29.67
C TYR A 40 -13.75 -8.45 -30.31
N THR A 41 -14.96 -8.01 -30.00
CA THR A 41 -15.59 -6.84 -30.59
C THR A 41 -15.81 -5.73 -29.57
N ARG A 42 -16.19 -4.54 -30.06
CA ARG A 42 -16.61 -3.44 -29.18
C ARG A 42 -17.82 -3.81 -28.31
N ASN A 43 -18.72 -4.62 -28.83
CA ASN A 43 -19.89 -5.10 -28.08
C ASN A 43 -19.48 -5.99 -26.91
N ASP A 44 -18.48 -6.84 -27.06
CA ASP A 44 -17.93 -7.64 -25.95
C ASP A 44 -17.33 -6.75 -24.86
N ALA A 45 -16.66 -5.67 -25.25
CA ALA A 45 -16.11 -4.70 -24.30
C ALA A 45 -17.24 -3.94 -23.54
N LEU A 46 -18.34 -3.63 -24.21
CA LEU A 46 -19.53 -3.03 -23.59
C LEU A 46 -20.19 -3.99 -22.61
N LEU A 47 -20.38 -5.25 -22.98
CA LEU A 47 -20.89 -6.29 -22.08
C LEU A 47 -20.04 -6.43 -20.82
N PHE A 48 -18.71 -6.42 -20.97
CA PHE A 48 -17.79 -6.49 -19.85
C PHE A 48 -17.91 -5.26 -18.93
N ARG A 49 -17.96 -4.06 -19.51
CA ARG A 49 -18.19 -2.82 -18.76
C ARG A 49 -19.47 -2.88 -17.95
N ASP A 50 -20.57 -3.22 -18.61
CA ASP A 50 -21.91 -3.19 -18.00
C ASP A 50 -22.03 -4.25 -16.89
N SER A 51 -21.38 -5.40 -17.04
CA SER A 51 -21.26 -6.40 -16.00
C SER A 51 -20.53 -5.85 -14.75
N LEU A 52 -19.45 -5.08 -14.94
CA LEU A 52 -18.73 -4.44 -13.83
C LEU A 52 -19.58 -3.35 -13.15
N LEU A 53 -20.30 -2.54 -13.94
CA LEU A 53 -21.17 -1.47 -13.41
C LEU A 53 -22.35 -2.04 -12.62
N LYS A 54 -22.96 -3.14 -13.06
CA LYS A 54 -24.02 -3.84 -12.32
C LYS A 54 -23.58 -4.33 -10.93
N ARG A 55 -22.28 -4.56 -10.74
CA ARG A 55 -21.70 -4.95 -9.46
C ARG A 55 -21.36 -3.74 -8.55
N GLU A 56 -21.74 -2.55 -8.94
CA GLU A 56 -21.51 -1.29 -8.21
C GLU A 56 -20.07 -1.07 -7.76
N VAL A 57 -19.10 -1.59 -8.53
CA VAL A 57 -17.69 -1.40 -8.21
C VAL A 57 -17.26 0.03 -8.52
N SER A 58 -16.24 0.52 -7.80
CA SER A 58 -15.75 1.88 -8.00
C SER A 58 -15.23 2.11 -9.43
N TYR A 59 -15.31 3.37 -9.91
CA TYR A 59 -14.74 3.80 -11.18
C TYR A 59 -13.29 3.30 -11.37
N ASN A 60 -12.45 3.43 -10.34
CA ASN A 60 -11.07 2.97 -10.40
C ASN A 60 -10.96 1.45 -10.58
N THR A 61 -11.91 0.70 -10.04
CA THR A 61 -11.94 -0.76 -10.22
C THR A 61 -12.30 -1.10 -11.66
N VAL A 62 -13.31 -0.45 -12.26
CA VAL A 62 -13.66 -0.63 -13.67
C VAL A 62 -12.45 -0.28 -14.54
N LYS A 63 -11.86 0.90 -14.35
CA LYS A 63 -10.70 1.38 -15.09
C LYS A 63 -9.53 0.37 -15.04
N ARG A 64 -9.19 -0.13 -13.85
CA ARG A 64 -8.10 -1.12 -13.71
C ARG A 64 -8.38 -2.44 -14.43
N ASN A 65 -9.61 -2.92 -14.43
CA ASN A 65 -9.97 -4.12 -15.18
C ASN A 65 -9.78 -3.90 -16.68
N PHE A 66 -10.18 -2.74 -17.20
CA PHE A 66 -9.98 -2.38 -18.62
C PHE A 66 -8.50 -2.15 -18.94
N GLU A 67 -7.72 -1.54 -18.07
CA GLU A 67 -6.26 -1.42 -18.25
C GLU A 67 -5.59 -2.79 -18.36
N CYS A 68 -6.03 -3.75 -17.56
CA CYS A 68 -5.51 -5.12 -17.59
C CYS A 68 -5.84 -5.82 -18.91
N ILE A 69 -7.13 -5.87 -19.31
CA ILE A 69 -7.52 -6.59 -20.54
C ILE A 69 -6.96 -5.91 -21.78
N ARG A 70 -6.91 -4.57 -21.81
CA ARG A 70 -6.32 -3.79 -22.89
C ARG A 70 -4.83 -4.08 -23.05
N ALA A 71 -4.09 -4.18 -21.95
CA ALA A 71 -2.66 -4.50 -21.99
C ALA A 71 -2.40 -5.91 -22.53
N ILE A 72 -3.21 -6.89 -22.12
CA ILE A 72 -3.11 -8.28 -22.59
C ILE A 72 -3.46 -8.36 -24.07
N TRP A 73 -4.53 -7.67 -24.51
CA TRP A 73 -4.94 -7.63 -25.89
C TRP A 73 -3.87 -6.98 -26.78
N ASN A 74 -3.36 -5.80 -26.41
CA ASN A 74 -2.31 -5.10 -27.16
C ASN A 74 -1.02 -5.92 -27.26
N PHE A 75 -0.66 -6.64 -26.21
CA PHE A 75 0.47 -7.55 -26.22
C PHE A 75 0.23 -8.66 -27.25
N ALA A 76 -0.90 -9.36 -27.15
CA ALA A 76 -1.22 -10.47 -28.04
C ALA A 76 -1.37 -10.03 -29.51
N ALA A 77 -1.95 -8.86 -29.76
CA ALA A 77 -2.09 -8.30 -31.12
C ALA A 77 -0.71 -8.07 -31.76
N ARG A 78 0.24 -7.48 -31.01
CA ARG A 78 1.62 -7.28 -31.51
C ARG A 78 2.32 -8.59 -31.81
N GLU A 79 2.24 -9.56 -30.91
CA GLU A 79 2.89 -10.86 -31.10
C GLU A 79 2.33 -11.66 -32.29
N ASN A 80 1.08 -11.40 -32.68
CA ASN A 80 0.43 -12.10 -33.78
C ASN A 80 0.27 -11.24 -35.05
N GLY A 81 0.90 -10.06 -35.13
CA GLY A 81 0.83 -9.19 -36.29
C GLY A 81 -0.56 -8.64 -36.60
N ILE A 82 -1.43 -8.53 -35.57
CA ILE A 82 -2.81 -8.04 -35.72
C ILE A 82 -2.80 -6.51 -35.69
N SER A 83 -3.30 -5.91 -36.76
CA SER A 83 -3.40 -4.45 -36.93
C SER A 83 -4.77 -3.87 -36.52
N ASP A 84 -5.72 -4.74 -36.14
CA ASP A 84 -7.06 -4.30 -35.76
C ASP A 84 -7.01 -3.39 -34.52
N PRO A 85 -7.89 -2.39 -34.41
CA PRO A 85 -7.98 -1.52 -33.26
C PRO A 85 -8.43 -2.32 -32.03
N ASN A 86 -7.79 -2.06 -30.88
CA ASN A 86 -8.15 -2.72 -29.64
C ASN A 86 -9.60 -2.38 -29.23
N PRO A 87 -10.51 -3.36 -29.16
CA PRO A 87 -11.93 -3.11 -28.84
C PRO A 87 -12.16 -2.60 -27.42
N PHE A 88 -11.18 -2.83 -26.51
CA PHE A 88 -11.22 -2.36 -25.11
C PHE A 88 -10.60 -0.97 -24.92
N ALA A 89 -10.08 -0.34 -25.99
CA ALA A 89 -9.51 0.99 -25.92
C ALA A 89 -10.61 2.08 -25.84
N ASN A 90 -10.27 3.24 -25.31
CA ASN A 90 -11.13 4.44 -25.31
C ASN A 90 -12.57 4.18 -24.83
N MET A 91 -12.70 3.37 -23.77
CA MET A 91 -13.99 3.09 -23.14
C MET A 91 -14.41 4.22 -22.21
N ASN A 92 -15.66 4.63 -22.35
CA ASN A 92 -16.31 5.41 -21.30
C ASN A 92 -16.77 4.46 -20.20
N TYR A 93 -16.25 4.64 -18.99
CA TYR A 93 -16.55 3.78 -17.84
C TYR A 93 -17.77 4.27 -17.03
N GLY A 94 -18.45 5.31 -17.49
CA GLY A 94 -19.56 5.92 -16.75
C GLY A 94 -19.11 6.53 -15.41
N ASN A 95 -20.08 6.96 -14.63
CA ASN A 95 -19.87 7.42 -13.28
C ASN A 95 -20.00 6.20 -12.34
N GLY A 96 -18.94 5.41 -12.23
CA GLY A 96 -18.89 4.33 -11.23
C GLY A 96 -19.02 4.89 -9.81
N ALA A 97 -19.30 4.03 -8.82
CA ALA A 97 -19.39 4.43 -7.42
C ALA A 97 -18.20 5.32 -7.02
N ALA A 98 -18.48 6.46 -6.39
CA ALA A 98 -17.46 7.40 -5.97
C ALA A 98 -16.43 6.68 -5.09
N ALA A 99 -15.15 6.92 -5.32
CA ALA A 99 -14.12 6.40 -4.45
C ALA A 99 -14.30 7.00 -3.05
N VAL A 100 -14.49 6.16 -2.04
CA VAL A 100 -14.57 6.61 -0.65
C VAL A 100 -13.22 7.24 -0.28
N LYS A 101 -13.23 8.55 -0.04
CA LYS A 101 -12.06 9.28 0.42
C LYS A 101 -11.71 8.78 1.82
N ARG A 102 -10.50 8.25 1.98
CA ARG A 102 -10.01 7.87 3.32
C ARG A 102 -9.75 9.12 4.13
N MET A 103 -10.36 9.18 5.30
CA MET A 103 -10.21 10.31 6.21
C MET A 103 -9.04 10.06 7.18
N PRO A 104 -8.34 11.10 7.63
CA PRO A 104 -7.43 11.00 8.76
C PRO A 104 -8.22 10.61 10.02
N ILE A 105 -7.57 9.91 10.95
CA ILE A 105 -8.13 9.65 12.28
C ILE A 105 -8.04 10.96 13.07
N PRO A 106 -9.16 11.45 13.68
CA PRO A 106 -9.15 12.63 14.55
C PRO A 106 -8.16 12.46 15.70
N ILE A 107 -7.55 13.56 16.15
CA ILE A 107 -6.45 13.50 17.13
C ILE A 107 -6.89 12.87 18.47
N ASP A 108 -8.09 13.14 18.92
CA ASP A 108 -8.58 12.57 20.19
C ASP A 108 -8.83 11.06 20.08
N ASP A 109 -9.32 10.60 18.93
CA ASP A 109 -9.48 9.16 18.70
C ASP A 109 -8.11 8.46 18.49
N LEU A 110 -7.15 9.15 17.85
CA LEU A 110 -5.78 8.67 17.75
C LEU A 110 -5.16 8.46 19.14
N ARG A 111 -5.27 9.44 20.03
CA ARG A 111 -4.80 9.36 21.43
C ARG A 111 -5.45 8.20 22.19
N LYS A 112 -6.77 8.04 22.06
CA LYS A 112 -7.50 6.91 22.66
C LYS A 112 -6.96 5.57 22.13
N VAL A 113 -6.75 5.45 20.82
CA VAL A 113 -6.17 4.24 20.20
C VAL A 113 -4.78 3.97 20.76
N GLN A 114 -3.91 4.97 20.87
CA GLN A 114 -2.57 4.83 21.44
C GLN A 114 -2.61 4.38 22.90
N GLN A 115 -3.47 4.97 23.73
CA GLN A 115 -3.67 4.54 25.14
C GLN A 115 -4.16 3.09 25.24
N LEU A 116 -5.07 2.68 24.35
CA LEU A 116 -5.54 1.29 24.28
C LEU A 116 -4.43 0.33 23.84
N CYS A 117 -3.50 0.78 23.01
CA CYS A 117 -2.32 -0.01 22.64
C CYS A 117 -1.42 -0.26 23.86
N TYR A 118 -1.14 0.76 24.66
CA TYR A 118 -0.38 0.61 25.92
C TYR A 118 -1.06 -0.38 26.89
N ARG A 119 -2.39 -0.30 27.04
CA ARG A 119 -3.14 -1.17 27.97
C ARG A 119 -3.19 -2.63 27.54
N LYS A 120 -3.24 -2.90 26.23
CA LYS A 120 -3.35 -4.26 25.70
C LYS A 120 -2.00 -4.95 25.56
N ASP A 121 -0.97 -4.20 25.21
CA ASP A 121 0.44 -4.59 25.17
C ASP A 121 0.68 -5.94 24.49
N ASP A 122 0.29 -6.05 23.22
CA ASP A 122 0.48 -7.24 22.39
C ASP A 122 0.92 -6.87 20.96
N ASP A 123 1.31 -7.87 20.19
CA ASP A 123 1.86 -7.72 18.83
C ASP A 123 0.96 -6.93 17.87
N ILE A 124 -0.37 -7.11 17.95
CA ILE A 124 -1.32 -6.35 17.11
C ILE A 124 -1.28 -4.88 17.49
N ARG A 125 -1.24 -4.55 18.79
CA ARG A 125 -1.23 -3.18 19.29
C ARG A 125 0.11 -2.51 19.11
N TRP A 126 1.22 -3.25 19.22
CA TRP A 126 2.53 -2.70 18.86
C TRP A 126 2.60 -2.31 17.40
N LEU A 127 2.07 -3.14 16.47
CA LEU A 127 2.04 -2.79 15.06
C LEU A 127 1.15 -1.55 14.78
N ILE A 128 -0.01 -1.43 15.45
CA ILE A 128 -0.88 -0.24 15.36
C ILE A 128 -0.16 1.00 15.90
N ALA A 129 0.45 0.91 17.08
CA ALA A 129 1.17 1.99 17.72
C ALA A 129 2.35 2.47 16.87
N LEU A 130 3.12 1.53 16.33
CA LEU A 130 4.21 1.83 15.41
C LEU A 130 3.72 2.62 14.19
N LEU A 131 2.62 2.18 13.57
CA LEU A 131 2.03 2.86 12.41
C LEU A 131 1.48 4.24 12.73
N SER A 132 1.01 4.48 13.97
CA SER A 132 0.35 5.71 14.36
C SER A 132 1.26 6.93 14.35
N ASP A 133 2.54 6.76 14.70
CA ASP A 133 3.51 7.86 14.77
C ASP A 133 4.63 7.78 13.72
N THR A 134 4.75 6.69 12.96
CA THR A 134 5.68 6.61 11.84
C THR A 134 5.05 6.85 10.48
N GLY A 135 3.74 6.61 10.37
CA GLY A 135 3.03 6.70 9.11
C GLY A 135 3.56 5.76 8.02
N MET A 136 4.31 4.72 8.35
CA MET A 136 4.76 3.70 7.41
C MET A 136 3.58 3.03 6.69
N ARG A 137 3.82 2.44 5.51
CA ARG A 137 2.82 1.55 4.91
C ARG A 137 2.72 0.27 5.75
N LEU A 138 1.52 -0.30 5.82
CA LEU A 138 1.32 -1.52 6.63
C LEU A 138 2.29 -2.65 6.25
N ALA A 139 2.55 -2.86 4.95
CA ALA A 139 3.50 -3.87 4.51
C ALA A 139 4.96 -3.54 4.89
N GLU A 140 5.31 -2.25 4.97
CA GLU A 140 6.62 -1.81 5.45
C GLU A 140 6.78 -2.16 6.94
N ALA A 141 5.82 -1.76 7.77
CA ALA A 141 5.87 -1.98 9.21
C ALA A 141 5.73 -3.45 9.60
N ALA A 142 4.76 -4.18 9.01
CA ALA A 142 4.54 -5.58 9.30
C ALA A 142 5.70 -6.48 8.85
N GLY A 143 6.47 -6.03 7.85
CA GLY A 143 7.61 -6.76 7.30
C GLY A 143 8.97 -6.35 7.86
N LEU A 144 9.02 -5.59 8.96
CA LEU A 144 10.29 -5.22 9.59
C LEU A 144 11.03 -6.44 10.11
N ALA A 145 12.35 -6.45 9.86
CA ALA A 145 13.28 -7.29 10.59
C ALA A 145 13.70 -6.59 11.89
N LYS A 146 14.21 -7.34 12.86
CA LYS A 146 14.82 -6.75 14.07
C LYS A 146 16.01 -5.86 13.73
N GLU A 147 16.83 -6.29 12.77
CA GLU A 147 17.99 -5.54 12.31
C GLU A 147 17.65 -4.22 11.57
N ASP A 148 16.36 -4.02 11.21
CA ASP A 148 15.90 -2.75 10.68
C ASP A 148 15.65 -1.70 11.79
N VAL A 149 15.69 -2.10 13.06
CA VAL A 149 15.31 -1.26 14.22
C VAL A 149 16.55 -0.91 15.04
N PHE A 150 16.89 0.36 15.08
CA PHE A 150 18.06 0.91 15.77
C PHE A 150 17.58 1.64 17.02
N LEU A 151 17.68 0.97 18.18
CA LEU A 151 17.22 1.51 19.48
C LEU A 151 18.35 2.10 20.31
N ASP A 152 19.57 1.59 20.16
CA ASP A 152 20.75 1.95 20.95
C ASP A 152 21.59 3.05 20.26
N THR A 153 20.92 3.97 19.58
CA THR A 153 21.50 5.12 18.89
C THR A 153 21.01 6.40 19.54
N GLU A 154 21.72 7.51 19.35
CA GLU A 154 21.32 8.83 19.87
C GLU A 154 19.89 9.19 19.46
N ILE A 155 19.53 8.91 18.22
CA ILE A 155 18.17 9.04 17.69
C ILE A 155 17.69 7.64 17.31
N PRO A 156 16.77 7.01 18.07
CA PRO A 156 16.19 5.73 17.68
C PRO A 156 15.40 5.85 16.37
N TYR A 157 15.58 4.89 15.47
CA TYR A 157 14.92 4.92 14.15
C TYR A 157 14.70 3.52 13.58
N VAL A 158 13.88 3.47 12.56
CA VAL A 158 13.69 2.29 11.69
C VAL A 158 14.26 2.60 10.32
N ARG A 159 15.08 1.70 9.79
CA ARG A 159 15.57 1.73 8.41
C ARG A 159 14.68 0.90 7.51
N LEU A 160 14.04 1.55 6.57
CA LEU A 160 13.23 0.87 5.55
C LEU A 160 14.09 0.64 4.30
N CYS A 161 14.47 -0.61 4.09
CA CYS A 161 15.19 -1.08 2.91
C CYS A 161 14.45 -2.27 2.28
N GLU A 162 14.82 -2.69 1.07
CA GLU A 162 14.28 -3.90 0.47
C GLU A 162 14.74 -5.14 1.23
N ARG A 163 13.83 -6.11 1.38
CA ARG A 163 14.07 -7.43 1.94
C ARG A 163 13.44 -8.48 1.02
N PRO A 164 13.95 -9.71 0.96
CA PRO A 164 13.37 -10.76 0.13
C PRO A 164 11.87 -10.97 0.36
N TRP A 165 11.43 -10.87 1.62
CA TRP A 165 10.03 -11.01 2.02
C TRP A 165 9.24 -9.68 2.00
N ARG A 166 9.91 -8.52 1.87
CA ARG A 166 9.31 -7.18 1.89
C ARG A 166 9.86 -6.31 0.76
N PRO A 167 9.37 -6.47 -0.47
CA PRO A 167 9.71 -5.55 -1.55
C PRO A 167 9.14 -4.16 -1.24
N LEU A 168 9.87 -3.11 -1.57
CA LEU A 168 9.39 -1.74 -1.48
C LEU A 168 8.56 -1.35 -2.70
N LYS A 169 7.52 -0.55 -2.49
CA LYS A 169 6.61 -0.15 -3.58
C LYS A 169 7.27 0.80 -4.59
N THR A 170 8.16 1.66 -4.12
CA THR A 170 8.85 2.69 -4.90
C THR A 170 10.24 2.91 -4.29
N ARG A 171 11.18 3.41 -5.08
CA ARG A 171 12.51 3.77 -4.57
C ARG A 171 12.45 4.79 -3.41
N SER A 172 11.52 5.74 -3.44
CA SER A 172 11.29 6.71 -2.35
C SER A 172 10.75 6.08 -1.06
N SER A 173 10.45 4.78 -1.05
CA SER A 173 10.06 4.06 0.17
C SER A 173 11.27 3.72 1.03
N GLU A 174 12.46 3.63 0.46
CA GLU A 174 13.71 3.42 1.19
C GLU A 174 14.07 4.70 1.95
N ARG A 175 14.13 4.61 3.28
CA ARG A 175 14.35 5.74 4.17
C ARG A 175 14.54 5.34 5.62
N ASP A 176 15.16 6.20 6.39
CA ASP A 176 15.20 6.13 7.84
C ASP A 176 14.01 6.93 8.43
N VAL A 177 13.32 6.35 9.41
CA VAL A 177 12.14 6.96 10.07
C VAL A 177 12.44 7.05 11.57
N PRO A 178 12.58 8.25 12.15
CA PRO A 178 12.78 8.41 13.58
C PRO A 178 11.64 7.79 14.38
N LEU A 179 11.96 7.16 15.49
CA LEU A 179 10.99 6.60 16.41
C LEU A 179 10.74 7.57 17.57
N VAL A 180 9.49 7.98 17.73
CA VAL A 180 9.04 8.89 18.79
C VAL A 180 7.83 8.33 19.51
N GLY A 181 7.54 8.82 20.72
CA GLY A 181 6.28 8.55 21.42
C GLY A 181 5.92 7.06 21.51
N VAL A 182 4.67 6.78 21.15
CA VAL A 182 4.14 5.42 21.19
C VAL A 182 4.80 4.47 20.19
N ALA A 183 5.32 4.99 19.09
CA ALA A 183 6.04 4.16 18.11
C ALA A 183 7.37 3.66 18.66
N LEU A 184 8.11 4.48 19.42
CA LEU A 184 9.33 4.05 20.10
C LEU A 184 9.06 2.96 21.15
N TRP A 185 8.01 3.16 21.96
CA TRP A 185 7.58 2.13 22.92
C TRP A 185 7.24 0.82 22.20
N ALA A 186 6.45 0.89 21.14
CA ALA A 186 6.02 -0.29 20.41
C ALA A 186 7.19 -1.04 19.76
N ALA A 187 8.16 -0.31 19.21
CA ALA A 187 9.36 -0.92 18.64
C ALA A 187 10.18 -1.65 19.69
N LYS A 188 10.37 -1.06 20.89
CA LYS A 188 11.05 -1.71 22.03
C LYS A 188 10.34 -3.00 22.41
N ARG A 189 9.02 -2.95 22.65
CA ARG A 189 8.22 -4.12 23.04
C ARG A 189 8.27 -5.23 21.99
N ALA A 190 8.18 -4.87 20.72
CA ALA A 190 8.25 -5.83 19.62
C ALA A 190 9.65 -6.49 19.53
N CYS A 191 10.74 -5.73 19.69
CA CYS A 191 12.10 -6.26 19.70
C CYS A 191 12.35 -7.20 20.88
N GLU A 192 11.88 -6.84 22.08
CA GLU A 192 12.00 -7.65 23.29
C GLU A 192 11.21 -8.96 23.19
N SER A 193 10.01 -8.93 22.59
CA SER A 193 9.11 -10.07 22.54
C SER A 193 9.42 -11.05 21.41
N SER A 194 9.97 -10.58 20.29
CA SER A 194 10.25 -11.46 19.17
C SER A 194 11.52 -12.28 19.41
N SER A 195 11.43 -13.60 19.32
CA SER A 195 12.57 -14.52 19.25
C SER A 195 13.06 -14.78 17.83
N ASP A 196 12.37 -14.23 16.84
CA ASP A 196 12.58 -14.41 15.40
C ASP A 196 13.41 -13.26 14.82
N GLU A 197 13.90 -13.40 13.57
CA GLU A 197 14.48 -12.30 12.81
C GLU A 197 13.45 -11.26 12.41
N TYR A 198 12.17 -11.66 12.25
CA TYR A 198 11.06 -10.77 11.96
C TYR A 198 10.59 -10.05 13.22
N LEU A 199 10.35 -8.75 13.11
CA LEU A 199 9.79 -7.98 14.22
C LEU A 199 8.33 -8.41 14.53
N PHE A 200 7.59 -8.82 13.50
CA PHE A 200 6.21 -9.31 13.59
C PHE A 200 6.06 -10.67 12.88
N PRO A 201 6.55 -11.77 13.47
CA PRO A 201 6.57 -13.11 12.83
C PRO A 201 5.18 -13.65 12.50
N ARG A 202 4.12 -13.17 13.16
CA ARG A 202 2.73 -13.48 12.80
C ARG A 202 2.41 -13.14 11.35
N TYR A 203 3.05 -12.11 10.79
CA TYR A 203 2.73 -11.55 9.48
C TYR A 203 3.81 -11.79 8.43
N CYS A 204 4.98 -12.25 8.83
CA CYS A 204 6.11 -12.50 7.94
C CYS A 204 6.67 -13.90 8.07
N SER A 205 7.18 -14.39 6.97
CA SER A 205 7.94 -15.62 6.82
C SER A 205 8.79 -15.50 5.54
N ASP A 206 9.64 -16.46 5.26
CA ASP A 206 10.44 -16.55 4.02
C ASP A 206 9.58 -16.47 2.75
N ASP A 207 8.31 -16.93 2.82
CA ASP A 207 7.34 -16.82 1.71
C ASP A 207 6.84 -15.40 1.45
N GLY A 208 7.18 -14.43 2.31
CA GLY A 208 6.81 -13.03 2.18
C GLY A 208 5.96 -12.48 3.30
N CYS A 209 5.65 -11.18 3.21
CA CYS A 209 4.82 -10.47 4.18
C CYS A 209 3.33 -10.58 3.85
N LYS A 210 2.53 -11.10 4.79
CA LYS A 210 1.07 -11.28 4.70
C LYS A 210 0.32 -10.00 5.08
N ALA A 211 0.65 -8.86 4.44
CA ALA A 211 0.09 -7.55 4.77
C ALA A 211 -1.45 -7.50 4.68
N ASP A 212 -2.08 -8.29 3.81
CA ASP A 212 -3.55 -8.37 3.71
C ASP A 212 -4.16 -9.01 4.97
N TYR A 213 -3.51 -10.05 5.51
CA TYR A 213 -3.93 -10.66 6.78
C TYR A 213 -3.75 -9.69 7.95
N ALA A 214 -2.61 -8.99 8.02
CA ALA A 214 -2.39 -7.92 8.98
C ALA A 214 -3.48 -6.85 8.84
N SER A 215 -3.77 -6.38 7.63
CA SER A 215 -4.82 -5.39 7.36
C SER A 215 -6.18 -5.81 7.91
N ASN A 216 -6.58 -7.05 7.68
CA ASN A 216 -7.86 -7.56 8.16
C ASN A 216 -7.91 -7.60 9.70
N SER A 217 -6.86 -8.09 10.32
CA SER A 217 -6.75 -8.21 11.78
C SER A 217 -6.77 -6.83 12.45
N LEU A 218 -5.90 -5.92 12.01
CA LEU A 218 -5.79 -4.58 12.59
C LEU A 218 -7.08 -3.77 12.38
N ASN A 219 -7.65 -3.78 11.17
CA ASN A 219 -8.89 -3.03 10.87
C ASN A 219 -10.09 -3.57 11.63
N LYS A 220 -10.17 -4.89 11.88
CA LYS A 220 -11.25 -5.48 12.69
C LYS A 220 -11.28 -4.89 14.11
N TRP A 221 -10.10 -4.64 14.69
CA TRP A 221 -10.00 -4.00 15.99
C TRP A 221 -10.18 -2.49 15.90
N LEU A 222 -9.45 -1.83 14.99
CA LEU A 222 -9.41 -0.36 14.87
C LEU A 222 -10.79 0.26 14.66
N ARG A 223 -11.64 -0.35 13.82
CA ARG A 223 -13.00 0.14 13.53
C ARG A 223 -13.91 0.29 14.75
N LYS A 224 -13.58 -0.34 15.86
CA LYS A 224 -14.32 -0.20 17.12
C LYS A 224 -13.98 1.07 17.89
N HIS A 225 -12.91 1.77 17.48
CA HIS A 225 -12.28 2.85 18.23
C HIS A 225 -12.09 4.14 17.43
N VAL A 226 -12.43 4.12 16.14
CA VAL A 226 -12.28 5.26 15.23
C VAL A 226 -13.56 5.47 14.43
N PRO A 227 -13.81 6.69 13.89
CA PRO A 227 -14.98 6.96 13.06
C PRO A 227 -15.04 6.06 11.81
N ASN A 228 -16.27 5.87 11.30
CA ASN A 228 -16.50 5.15 10.06
C ASN A 228 -15.68 5.75 8.90
N GLY A 229 -15.13 4.88 8.04
CA GLY A 229 -14.27 5.30 6.94
C GLY A 229 -12.78 5.39 7.30
N CYS A 230 -12.43 5.43 8.60
CA CYS A 230 -11.04 5.34 9.05
C CYS A 230 -10.57 3.87 9.06
N VAL A 231 -9.36 3.67 8.61
CA VAL A 231 -8.69 2.37 8.50
C VAL A 231 -7.21 2.52 8.87
N VAL A 232 -6.48 1.41 8.97
CA VAL A 232 -5.03 1.44 9.28
C VAL A 232 -4.25 2.41 8.37
N HIS A 233 -4.60 2.51 7.09
CA HIS A 233 -3.96 3.48 6.19
C HIS A 233 -4.25 4.95 6.57
N SER A 234 -5.29 5.22 7.34
CA SER A 234 -5.63 6.56 7.83
C SER A 234 -4.56 7.15 8.76
N PHE A 235 -3.76 6.33 9.45
CA PHE A 235 -2.63 6.80 10.23
C PHE A 235 -1.64 7.63 9.41
N ARG A 236 -1.43 7.25 8.14
CA ARG A 236 -0.56 8.02 7.23
C ARG A 236 -1.14 9.39 6.89
N HIS A 237 -2.47 9.50 6.76
CA HIS A 237 -3.13 10.78 6.58
C HIS A 237 -3.04 11.63 7.85
N SER A 238 -3.28 11.01 9.01
CA SER A 238 -3.17 11.69 10.32
C SER A 238 -1.77 12.20 10.60
N LEU A 239 -0.71 11.41 10.30
CA LEU A 239 0.67 11.86 10.45
C LEU A 239 0.94 13.10 9.60
N ARG A 240 0.53 13.07 8.31
CA ARG A 240 0.72 14.19 7.40
C ARG A 240 0.05 15.46 7.91
N ASP A 241 -1.18 15.35 8.41
CA ASP A 241 -1.93 16.50 8.93
C ASP A 241 -1.34 16.99 10.25
N ARG A 242 -0.91 16.10 11.15
CA ARG A 242 -0.24 16.48 12.41
C ARG A 242 1.06 17.24 12.14
N LEU A 243 1.89 16.80 11.20
CA LEU A 243 3.11 17.51 10.82
C LEU A 243 2.82 18.87 10.20
N ARG A 244 1.74 19.00 9.43
CA ARG A 244 1.29 20.28 8.88
C ARG A 244 0.84 21.28 9.94
N VAL A 245 0.22 20.82 11.03
CA VAL A 245 -0.15 21.66 12.17
C VAL A 245 1.07 22.35 12.77
N PHE A 246 2.22 21.70 12.74
CA PHE A 246 3.50 22.28 13.18
C PHE A 246 4.27 22.99 12.07
N GLU A 247 3.64 23.26 10.91
CA GLU A 247 4.24 23.94 9.76
C GLU A 247 5.49 23.21 9.22
N CYS A 248 5.53 21.89 9.34
CA CYS A 248 6.63 21.09 8.79
C CYS A 248 6.70 21.25 7.27
N PRO A 249 7.87 21.53 6.69
CA PRO A 249 8.06 21.62 5.25
C PRO A 249 7.59 20.36 4.51
N SER A 250 6.96 20.56 3.35
CA SER A 250 6.30 19.45 2.62
C SER A 250 7.26 18.36 2.17
N ASP A 251 8.50 18.71 1.84
CA ASP A 251 9.56 17.79 1.43
C ASP A 251 10.05 16.92 2.60
N ILE A 252 10.16 17.49 3.80
CA ILE A 252 10.44 16.75 5.04
C ILE A 252 9.28 15.77 5.34
N ILE A 253 8.04 16.25 5.25
CA ILE A 253 6.85 15.38 5.41
C ILE A 253 6.89 14.23 4.41
N ASP A 254 7.20 14.53 3.16
CA ASP A 254 7.25 13.54 2.08
C ASP A 254 8.37 12.51 2.30
N GLN A 255 9.54 12.94 2.78
CA GLN A 255 10.63 12.03 3.13
C GLN A 255 10.25 11.12 4.29
N ILE A 256 9.71 11.65 5.40
CA ILE A 256 9.25 10.85 6.54
C ILE A 256 8.23 9.80 6.08
N GLY A 257 7.24 10.21 5.30
CA GLY A 257 6.17 9.33 4.83
C GLY A 257 6.56 8.42 3.67
N GLY A 258 7.67 8.65 2.98
CA GLY A 258 8.01 7.95 1.73
C GLY A 258 6.99 8.25 0.63
N TRP A 259 6.58 9.51 0.50
CA TRP A 259 5.82 10.03 -0.64
C TRP A 259 6.78 10.60 -1.67
N LYS A 260 6.29 10.68 -2.90
CA LYS A 260 7.05 11.31 -3.98
C LYS A 260 6.80 12.82 -3.92
N THR A 261 7.84 13.61 -3.73
CA THR A 261 7.76 15.05 -3.85
C THR A 261 7.77 15.46 -5.32
N ALA A 262 6.95 16.42 -5.69
CA ALA A 262 6.92 16.95 -7.04
C ALA A 262 8.05 17.96 -7.24
N GLY A 263 8.73 17.88 -8.37
CA GLY A 263 9.75 18.85 -8.78
C GLY A 263 11.10 18.23 -9.16
N VAL A 264 11.80 18.89 -10.06
CA VAL A 264 13.11 18.42 -10.57
C VAL A 264 14.21 18.53 -9.50
N GLY A 265 14.13 19.51 -8.61
CA GLY A 265 15.10 19.72 -7.53
C GLY A 265 15.22 18.56 -6.53
N GLN A 266 14.19 17.73 -6.45
CA GLN A 266 14.18 16.55 -5.58
C GLN A 266 15.07 15.39 -6.05
N TYR A 267 15.57 15.46 -7.27
CA TYR A 267 16.55 14.48 -7.79
C TYR A 267 17.99 14.82 -7.41
N TYR A 268 18.23 16.00 -6.84
CA TYR A 268 19.53 16.46 -6.41
C TYR A 268 19.64 16.40 -4.89
N GLY A 269 20.72 15.82 -4.38
CA GLY A 269 21.01 15.69 -2.96
C GLY A 269 20.59 14.33 -2.36
N THR A 270 20.99 14.10 -1.12
CA THR A 270 20.79 12.85 -0.37
C THR A 270 19.53 12.86 0.50
N GLY A 271 18.77 13.97 0.49
CA GLY A 271 17.63 14.19 1.40
C GLY A 271 18.07 14.83 2.71
N PHE A 272 17.15 14.85 3.68
CA PHE A 272 17.40 15.40 5.01
C PHE A 272 18.00 14.34 5.92
N GLU A 273 18.94 14.75 6.76
CA GLU A 273 19.55 13.92 7.78
C GLU A 273 18.55 13.53 8.89
N LEU A 274 18.86 12.47 9.61
CA LEU A 274 17.98 11.87 10.60
C LEU A 274 17.60 12.84 11.75
N ASP A 275 18.52 13.70 12.17
CA ASP A 275 18.31 14.72 13.18
C ASP A 275 17.25 15.75 12.77
N VAL A 276 17.28 16.20 11.51
CA VAL A 276 16.28 17.11 10.96
C VAL A 276 14.90 16.47 10.98
N LEU A 277 14.78 15.22 10.53
CA LEU A 277 13.52 14.48 10.58
C LEU A 277 13.03 14.32 12.03
N PHE A 278 13.94 13.99 12.94
CA PHE A 278 13.63 13.82 14.37
C PHE A 278 13.13 15.10 15.03
N GLN A 279 13.71 16.28 14.69
CA GLN A 279 13.25 17.58 15.24
C GLN A 279 11.76 17.84 14.91
N TRP A 280 11.26 17.39 13.77
CA TRP A 280 9.86 17.50 13.42
C TRP A 280 9.03 16.39 14.07
N MET A 281 9.52 15.16 14.05
CA MET A 281 8.80 14.00 14.59
C MET A 281 8.59 14.11 16.11
N LYS A 282 9.55 14.64 16.88
CA LYS A 282 9.40 14.80 18.32
C LYS A 282 8.27 15.76 18.74
N LYS A 283 7.85 16.69 17.86
CA LYS A 283 6.69 17.56 18.09
C LYS A 283 5.35 16.80 18.10
N LEU A 284 5.35 15.55 17.60
CA LEU A 284 4.16 14.69 17.60
C LEU A 284 3.90 14.04 18.98
N ASN A 285 4.85 14.09 19.88
CA ASN A 285 4.68 13.60 21.25
C ASN A 285 3.71 14.54 21.96
N LEU A 286 2.48 14.10 22.06
CA LEU A 286 1.37 14.84 22.65
C LEU A 286 1.03 14.30 24.02
#